data_3c423070f5b0aa6c7caccd8254aaa1bf
#
_entry.id   3c423070f5b0aa6c7caccd8254aaa1bf
#
_cell.length_a   1.000
_cell.length_b   1.000
_cell.length_c   1.000
_cell.angle_alpha   90.00
_cell.angle_beta   90.00
_cell.angle_gamma   90.00
#
_symmetry.space_group_name_H-M   'P 1'
#
loop_
_entity.id
_entity.type
_entity.pdbx_description
1 polymer ?
#
loop_
_entity_poly.entity_id
_entity_poly.type
_entity_poly.pdbx_seq_one_letter_code
_entity_poly.pdbx_strand_id
1 'polypeptide(L)'
;MGVLARVLIYGDPHLNSKNYGAHRDYAQESLDCYRKITKAVEENGITHLIGLGDFTYGRFHTLEYREAVENELIKQYNLVGGNHYELKGNHDSAGYGMTEYEYYLKKGLLKPSCNMTIGNVHITMVDSGEYNTVVPNIGDDGTSINVLLAHDYFKFKDTLMPDFGKAVELDDFTKWYGVDYLICGHIHHQYIFNGMITKEINGQAYGHRMMVQYPGAMSRPVYREGHMEDKGQLIMLTVFDTGEMEYTVLDVELLPLEESFNLSAKAAEKEAKAEKEKRVDISDIIGRLNSHERNVGNPEDIIAAMEGVDTRYKDKAIELLKLGQA
;
A
#
# COMPACT_ATOMS: atom_id res chain seq x y z
N MET A 1 2.71 -35.67 11.14
CA MET A 1 2.55 -34.44 10.35
C MET A 1 3.83 -33.63 10.54
N GLY A 2 4.66 -33.60 9.52
CA GLY A 2 5.92 -32.86 9.50
C GLY A 2 5.72 -31.50 8.82
N VAL A 3 6.40 -30.45 9.30
CA VAL A 3 6.38 -29.13 8.63
C VAL A 3 7.38 -29.16 7.49
N LEU A 4 6.94 -28.94 6.26
CA LEU A 4 7.79 -28.81 5.07
C LEU A 4 8.40 -27.40 5.00
N ALA A 5 7.58 -26.36 5.24
CA ALA A 5 8.02 -24.98 5.21
C ALA A 5 7.12 -24.09 6.05
N ARG A 6 7.68 -22.94 6.50
CA ARG A 6 6.97 -21.79 7.00
C ARG A 6 7.31 -20.58 6.15
N VAL A 7 6.30 -20.00 5.52
CA VAL A 7 6.42 -18.81 4.69
C VAL A 7 5.87 -17.62 5.46
N LEU A 8 6.69 -16.62 5.72
CA LEU A 8 6.24 -15.35 6.34
C LEU A 8 6.09 -14.29 5.28
N ILE A 9 4.94 -13.63 5.28
CA ILE A 9 4.57 -12.59 4.32
C ILE A 9 4.35 -11.29 5.10
N TYR A 10 4.96 -10.19 4.65
CA TYR A 10 4.82 -8.87 5.24
C TYR A 10 4.41 -7.82 4.19
N GLY A 11 3.62 -6.83 4.62
CA GLY A 11 3.23 -5.69 3.78
C GLY A 11 4.28 -4.58 3.82
N ASP A 12 4.15 -3.67 2.98
CA ASP A 12 4.80 -2.41 2.65
C ASP A 12 5.68 -1.81 3.77
N PRO A 13 6.98 -2.14 3.88
CA PRO A 13 7.83 -1.62 4.95
C PRO A 13 8.22 -0.16 4.73
N HIS A 14 8.16 0.36 3.51
CA HIS A 14 8.42 1.75 3.16
C HIS A 14 9.68 2.34 3.79
N LEU A 15 10.78 1.59 3.79
CA LEU A 15 12.03 2.00 4.41
C LEU A 15 12.52 3.33 3.85
N ASN A 16 12.84 4.28 4.73
CA ASN A 16 13.47 5.54 4.34
C ASN A 16 14.18 6.23 5.52
N SER A 17 15.28 6.93 5.21
CA SER A 17 16.07 7.71 6.17
C SER A 17 15.60 9.15 6.34
N LYS A 18 14.53 9.56 5.65
CA LYS A 18 14.01 10.94 5.66
C LYS A 18 12.69 11.00 6.40
N ASN A 19 12.55 11.97 7.29
CA ASN A 19 11.26 12.29 7.89
C ASN A 19 10.31 12.94 6.88
N TYR A 20 9.06 12.54 6.91
CA TYR A 20 7.99 13.07 6.07
C TYR A 20 6.91 13.73 6.93
N GLY A 21 6.50 14.94 6.53
CA GLY A 21 5.43 15.66 7.19
C GLY A 21 5.67 15.85 8.69
N ALA A 22 4.73 15.39 9.50
CA ALA A 22 4.75 15.55 10.95
C ALA A 22 5.40 14.40 11.72
N HIS A 23 6.13 13.51 11.07
CA HIS A 23 6.86 12.45 11.76
C HIS A 23 7.87 13.01 12.77
N ARG A 24 8.00 12.33 13.91
CA ARG A 24 9.04 12.61 14.91
C ARG A 24 10.38 12.04 14.47
N ASP A 25 10.41 10.74 14.14
CA ASP A 25 11.59 10.05 13.63
C ASP A 25 11.17 8.85 12.76
N TYR A 26 10.85 9.12 11.48
CA TYR A 26 10.44 8.08 10.57
C TYR A 26 11.55 7.07 10.26
N ALA A 27 12.79 7.54 10.18
CA ALA A 27 13.92 6.66 9.90
C ALA A 27 14.06 5.56 10.97
N GLN A 28 13.98 5.95 12.25
CA GLN A 28 14.04 4.99 13.35
C GLN A 28 12.80 4.09 13.37
N GLU A 29 11.59 4.66 13.20
CA GLU A 29 10.33 3.90 13.22
C GLU A 29 10.30 2.82 12.12
N SER A 30 10.62 3.18 10.86
CA SER A 30 10.62 2.22 9.76
C SER A 30 11.65 1.11 9.93
N LEU A 31 12.84 1.44 10.44
CA LEU A 31 13.87 0.45 10.74
C LEU A 31 13.46 -0.47 11.89
N ASP A 32 12.82 0.04 12.93
CA ASP A 32 12.35 -0.77 14.05
C ASP A 32 11.20 -1.70 13.64
N CYS A 33 10.30 -1.24 12.76
CA CYS A 33 9.29 -2.11 12.15
C CYS A 33 9.95 -3.24 11.35
N TYR A 34 10.98 -2.93 10.59
CA TYR A 34 11.72 -3.93 9.82
C TYR A 34 12.46 -4.94 10.70
N ARG A 35 13.02 -4.51 11.84
CA ARG A 35 13.60 -5.38 12.87
C ARG A 35 12.58 -6.31 13.50
N LYS A 36 11.32 -5.88 13.66
CA LYS A 36 10.24 -6.74 14.16
C LYS A 36 9.92 -7.88 13.18
N ILE A 37 10.02 -7.63 11.86
CA ILE A 37 9.93 -8.70 10.86
C ILE A 37 11.08 -9.70 11.07
N THR A 38 12.32 -9.22 11.21
CA THR A 38 13.48 -10.08 11.49
C THR A 38 13.27 -10.94 12.73
N LYS A 39 12.75 -10.34 13.81
CA LYS A 39 12.44 -11.05 15.05
C LYS A 39 11.37 -12.14 14.83
N ALA A 40 10.31 -11.83 14.08
CA ALA A 40 9.28 -12.82 13.77
C ALA A 40 9.83 -13.99 12.94
N VAL A 41 10.75 -13.74 12.01
CA VAL A 41 11.46 -14.78 11.26
C VAL A 41 12.23 -15.71 12.20
N GLU A 42 12.97 -15.14 13.14
CA GLU A 42 13.81 -15.90 14.10
C GLU A 42 12.96 -16.74 15.07
N GLU A 43 11.89 -16.15 15.63
CA GLU A 43 11.05 -16.79 16.64
C GLU A 43 10.16 -17.92 16.08
N ASN A 44 9.78 -17.84 14.80
CA ASN A 44 8.83 -18.79 14.20
C ASN A 44 9.49 -19.83 13.28
N GLY A 45 10.82 -19.87 13.16
CA GLY A 45 11.53 -20.84 12.34
C GLY A 45 11.11 -20.75 10.86
N ILE A 46 11.08 -19.53 10.33
CA ILE A 46 10.66 -19.23 8.97
C ILE A 46 11.69 -19.75 7.97
N THR A 47 11.23 -20.38 6.90
CA THR A 47 12.05 -20.92 5.83
C THR A 47 12.03 -20.06 4.55
N HIS A 48 10.97 -19.28 4.36
CA HIS A 48 10.81 -18.36 3.24
C HIS A 48 10.23 -17.05 3.75
N LEU A 49 10.84 -15.94 3.38
CA LEU A 49 10.37 -14.58 3.69
C LEU A 49 9.97 -13.89 2.40
N ILE A 50 8.77 -13.28 2.38
CA ILE A 50 8.23 -12.63 1.19
C ILE A 50 7.67 -11.26 1.57
N GLY A 51 8.21 -10.20 0.97
CA GLY A 51 7.65 -8.86 1.02
C GLY A 51 6.67 -8.60 -0.12
N LEU A 52 5.59 -7.90 0.17
CA LEU A 52 4.52 -7.61 -0.79
C LEU A 52 4.79 -6.35 -1.63
N GLY A 53 6.02 -5.82 -1.64
CA GLY A 53 6.41 -4.64 -2.38
C GLY A 53 6.42 -3.36 -1.55
N ASP A 54 6.71 -2.23 -2.20
CA ASP A 54 6.98 -0.95 -1.55
C ASP A 54 8.03 -1.09 -0.43
N PHE A 55 9.10 -1.84 -0.78
CA PHE A 55 10.23 -2.07 0.10
C PHE A 55 10.82 -0.75 0.61
N THR A 56 10.90 0.27 -0.28
CA THR A 56 11.38 1.59 0.06
C THR A 56 10.38 2.69 -0.26
N TYR A 57 10.42 3.76 0.53
CA TYR A 57 9.73 5.01 0.22
C TYR A 57 10.73 6.03 -0.30
N GLY A 58 11.18 5.83 -1.55
CA GLY A 58 12.24 6.63 -2.17
C GLY A 58 13.65 6.15 -1.80
N ARG A 59 14.66 7.01 -2.01
CA ARG A 59 16.08 6.68 -1.79
C ARG A 59 16.52 6.93 -0.35
N PHE A 60 17.45 6.14 0.14
CA PHE A 60 18.12 6.41 1.40
C PHE A 60 19.08 7.58 1.26
N HIS A 61 19.02 8.51 2.21
CA HIS A 61 19.80 9.74 2.18
C HIS A 61 21.08 9.67 3.03
N THR A 62 21.17 8.68 3.94
CA THR A 62 22.33 8.50 4.81
C THR A 62 22.95 7.12 4.64
N LEU A 63 24.27 7.06 4.77
CA LEU A 63 25.00 5.80 4.69
C LEU A 63 24.70 4.91 5.90
N GLU A 64 24.59 5.51 7.07
CA GLU A 64 24.31 4.81 8.34
C GLU A 64 22.99 4.08 8.29
N TYR A 65 21.96 4.71 7.73
CA TYR A 65 20.66 4.07 7.57
C TYR A 65 20.71 2.91 6.57
N ARG A 66 21.41 3.10 5.43
CA ARG A 66 21.61 2.03 4.45
C ARG A 66 22.33 0.83 5.05
N GLU A 67 23.39 1.06 5.82
CA GLU A 67 24.13 0.01 6.51
C GLU A 67 23.25 -0.72 7.53
N ALA A 68 22.41 -0.01 8.27
CA ALA A 68 21.48 -0.60 9.23
C ALA A 68 20.46 -1.50 8.53
N VAL A 69 19.86 -1.07 7.43
CA VAL A 69 18.93 -1.88 6.62
C VAL A 69 19.65 -3.09 6.01
N GLU A 70 20.85 -2.89 5.48
CA GLU A 70 21.64 -3.98 4.90
C GLU A 70 22.00 -5.05 5.92
N ASN A 71 22.34 -4.67 7.15
CA ASN A 71 22.62 -5.59 8.23
C ASN A 71 21.38 -6.44 8.59
N GLU A 72 20.18 -5.84 8.60
CA GLU A 72 18.94 -6.58 8.82
C GLU A 72 18.65 -7.54 7.65
N LEU A 73 18.86 -7.09 6.41
CA LEU A 73 18.72 -7.94 5.22
C LEU A 73 19.66 -9.14 5.25
N ILE A 74 20.92 -8.94 5.63
CA ILE A 74 21.91 -10.03 5.77
C ILE A 74 21.46 -11.01 6.87
N LYS A 75 20.94 -10.49 7.98
CA LYS A 75 20.42 -11.33 9.07
C LYS A 75 19.23 -12.17 8.58
N GLN A 76 18.25 -11.55 7.93
CA GLN A 76 17.09 -12.24 7.36
C GLN A 76 17.49 -13.27 6.31
N TYR A 77 18.37 -12.90 5.38
CA TYR A 77 18.91 -13.81 4.34
C TYR A 77 19.52 -15.06 4.95
N ASN A 78 20.31 -14.92 6.00
CA ASN A 78 20.94 -16.05 6.68
C ASN A 78 19.91 -16.92 7.42
N LEU A 79 18.93 -16.31 8.10
CA LEU A 79 17.88 -17.01 8.83
C LEU A 79 17.01 -17.87 7.90
N VAL A 80 16.67 -17.40 6.70
CA VAL A 80 15.84 -18.14 5.75
C VAL A 80 16.65 -18.91 4.69
N GLY A 81 17.98 -19.06 4.87
CA GLY A 81 18.84 -19.76 3.92
C GLY A 81 18.83 -19.16 2.51
N GLY A 82 18.71 -17.85 2.39
CA GLY A 82 18.66 -17.11 1.13
C GLY A 82 17.29 -17.13 0.43
N ASN A 83 16.23 -17.60 1.08
CA ASN A 83 14.86 -17.58 0.53
C ASN A 83 14.11 -16.31 0.97
N HIS A 84 14.68 -15.16 0.66
CA HIS A 84 14.06 -13.86 0.86
C HIS A 84 13.66 -13.29 -0.51
N TYR A 85 12.35 -13.15 -0.73
CA TYR A 85 11.74 -12.64 -1.95
C TYR A 85 11.08 -11.31 -1.67
N GLU A 86 11.11 -10.42 -2.65
CA GLU A 86 10.46 -9.12 -2.55
C GLU A 86 9.74 -8.81 -3.87
N LEU A 87 8.44 -8.51 -3.80
CA LEU A 87 7.69 -7.98 -4.93
C LEU A 87 8.17 -6.55 -5.20
N LYS A 88 8.06 -6.13 -6.44
CA LYS A 88 8.27 -4.74 -6.79
C LYS A 88 6.97 -3.96 -6.62
N GLY A 89 6.96 -3.04 -5.67
CA GLY A 89 5.87 -2.09 -5.47
C GLY A 89 5.97 -0.87 -6.40
N ASN A 90 4.97 0.00 -6.36
CA ASN A 90 4.98 1.23 -7.17
C ASN A 90 6.02 2.25 -6.67
N HIS A 91 6.35 2.29 -5.38
CA HIS A 91 7.41 3.14 -4.82
C HIS A 91 8.83 2.63 -5.08
N ASP A 92 9.00 1.36 -5.43
CA ASP A 92 10.28 0.76 -5.79
C ASP A 92 10.73 1.09 -7.22
N SER A 93 9.92 1.82 -7.97
CA SER A 93 10.24 2.27 -9.33
C SER A 93 10.90 3.65 -9.28
N ALA A 94 12.15 3.75 -9.71
CA ALA A 94 12.84 5.03 -9.76
C ALA A 94 12.55 5.79 -11.07
N GLY A 95 12.39 7.10 -10.96
CA GLY A 95 12.41 7.96 -12.16
C GLY A 95 13.77 7.99 -12.85
N TYR A 96 14.89 7.94 -12.10
CA TYR A 96 16.25 7.95 -12.61
C TYR A 96 17.20 7.12 -11.74
N GLY A 97 18.01 6.26 -12.39
CA GLY A 97 19.06 5.45 -11.75
C GLY A 97 18.51 4.24 -10.97
N MET A 98 19.43 3.52 -10.33
CA MET A 98 19.13 2.30 -9.57
C MET A 98 18.39 2.64 -8.27
N THR A 99 17.32 1.91 -7.96
CA THR A 99 16.63 1.99 -6.67
C THR A 99 17.37 1.20 -5.60
N GLU A 100 17.01 1.40 -4.32
CA GLU A 100 17.53 0.58 -3.22
C GLU A 100 17.06 -0.89 -3.38
N TYR A 101 15.83 -1.11 -3.82
CA TYR A 101 15.31 -2.43 -4.18
C TYR A 101 16.20 -3.14 -5.21
N GLU A 102 16.47 -2.48 -6.36
CA GLU A 102 17.33 -3.02 -7.41
C GLU A 102 18.79 -3.23 -6.95
N TYR A 103 19.27 -2.38 -6.03
CA TYR A 103 20.59 -2.52 -5.45
C TYR A 103 20.71 -3.81 -4.63
N TYR A 104 19.73 -4.11 -3.77
CA TYR A 104 19.75 -5.32 -2.96
C TYR A 104 19.46 -6.60 -3.76
N LEU A 105 18.67 -6.52 -4.83
CA LEU A 105 18.55 -7.60 -5.81
C LEU A 105 19.92 -7.93 -6.45
N LYS A 106 20.66 -6.90 -6.89
CA LYS A 106 22.01 -7.10 -7.47
C LYS A 106 23.02 -7.66 -6.47
N LYS A 107 22.88 -7.34 -5.21
CA LYS A 107 23.69 -7.94 -4.13
C LYS A 107 23.31 -9.37 -3.82
N GLY A 108 22.18 -9.86 -4.31
CA GLY A 108 21.65 -11.18 -4.02
C GLY A 108 21.10 -11.33 -2.60
N LEU A 109 20.83 -10.22 -1.90
CA LEU A 109 20.20 -10.21 -0.57
C LEU A 109 18.68 -10.34 -0.66
N LEU A 110 18.10 -9.91 -1.78
CA LEU A 110 16.71 -10.12 -2.17
C LEU A 110 16.64 -10.95 -3.43
N LYS A 111 15.56 -11.70 -3.60
CA LYS A 111 15.18 -12.39 -4.84
C LYS A 111 13.96 -11.70 -5.43
N PRO A 112 13.84 -11.59 -6.75
CA PRO A 112 12.66 -11.02 -7.39
C PRO A 112 11.45 -11.95 -7.25
N SER A 113 10.28 -11.41 -7.58
CA SER A 113 9.03 -12.14 -7.72
C SER A 113 9.20 -13.36 -8.63
N CYS A 114 8.59 -14.46 -8.26
CA CYS A 114 8.63 -15.72 -9.02
C CYS A 114 7.40 -16.59 -8.71
N ASN A 115 7.29 -17.69 -9.44
CA ASN A 115 6.40 -18.78 -9.09
C ASN A 115 7.18 -19.81 -8.27
N MET A 116 6.60 -20.31 -7.19
CA MET A 116 7.17 -21.39 -6.39
C MET A 116 6.10 -22.41 -6.01
N THR A 117 6.55 -23.64 -5.72
CA THR A 117 5.69 -24.71 -5.23
C THR A 117 6.34 -25.34 -4.00
N ILE A 118 5.58 -25.46 -2.93
CA ILE A 118 5.99 -26.10 -1.67
C ILE A 118 4.96 -27.17 -1.35
N GLY A 119 5.32 -28.43 -1.49
CA GLY A 119 4.32 -29.53 -1.41
C GLY A 119 3.23 -29.33 -2.48
N ASN A 120 2.00 -29.21 -2.04
CA ASN A 120 0.84 -28.90 -2.91
C ASN A 120 0.41 -27.43 -2.89
N VAL A 121 1.18 -26.55 -2.26
CA VAL A 121 0.92 -25.11 -2.22
C VAL A 121 1.67 -24.43 -3.36
N HIS A 122 0.92 -23.80 -4.26
CA HIS A 122 1.43 -23.03 -5.39
C HIS A 122 1.35 -21.54 -5.07
N ILE A 123 2.48 -20.86 -5.04
CA ILE A 123 2.58 -19.43 -4.77
C ILE A 123 3.01 -18.71 -6.04
N THR A 124 2.21 -17.78 -6.51
CA THR A 124 2.52 -16.88 -7.62
C THR A 124 2.71 -15.47 -7.08
N MET A 125 3.79 -14.81 -7.46
CA MET A 125 4.09 -13.42 -7.08
C MET A 125 3.93 -12.48 -8.27
N VAL A 126 3.27 -11.35 -8.07
CA VAL A 126 2.91 -10.39 -9.12
C VAL A 126 3.33 -8.99 -8.71
N ASP A 127 4.28 -8.42 -9.43
CA ASP A 127 4.75 -7.06 -9.24
C ASP A 127 3.67 -6.02 -9.59
N SER A 128 3.79 -4.82 -9.03
CA SER A 128 2.85 -3.71 -9.29
C SER A 128 2.69 -3.43 -10.79
N GLY A 129 1.44 -3.36 -11.25
CA GLY A 129 1.08 -3.11 -12.65
C GLY A 129 1.17 -4.34 -13.57
N GLU A 130 1.71 -5.48 -13.12
CA GLU A 130 1.89 -6.67 -13.95
C GLU A 130 0.72 -7.66 -13.87
N TYR A 131 -0.30 -7.39 -13.07
CA TYR A 131 -1.45 -8.26 -12.84
C TYR A 131 -2.19 -8.69 -14.14
N ASN A 132 -2.07 -7.90 -15.21
CA ASN A 132 -2.67 -8.23 -16.50
C ASN A 132 -1.88 -9.26 -17.33
N THR A 133 -0.59 -9.39 -17.09
CA THR A 133 0.33 -10.23 -17.87
C THR A 133 0.60 -11.57 -17.20
N VAL A 134 0.54 -11.62 -15.88
CA VAL A 134 0.83 -12.83 -15.11
C VAL A 134 -0.36 -13.80 -15.13
N VAL A 135 -0.07 -15.05 -15.46
CA VAL A 135 -1.00 -16.18 -15.29
C VAL A 135 -0.55 -16.97 -14.06
N PRO A 136 -1.42 -17.10 -13.04
CA PRO A 136 -1.07 -17.86 -11.85
C PRO A 136 -0.69 -19.32 -12.17
N ASN A 137 0.30 -19.82 -11.44
CA ASN A 137 0.58 -21.26 -11.44
C ASN A 137 -0.46 -21.97 -10.58
N ILE A 138 -1.50 -22.48 -11.20
CA ILE A 138 -2.62 -23.15 -10.53
C ILE A 138 -2.45 -24.65 -10.66
N GLY A 139 -2.38 -25.34 -9.51
CA GLY A 139 -2.51 -26.78 -9.47
C GLY A 139 -3.97 -27.18 -9.74
N ASP A 140 -4.18 -28.15 -10.60
CA ASP A 140 -5.51 -28.57 -11.07
C ASP A 140 -5.93 -29.96 -10.56
N ASP A 141 -5.18 -30.54 -9.64
CA ASP A 141 -5.40 -31.87 -9.09
C ASP A 141 -6.53 -31.96 -8.03
N GLY A 142 -7.20 -30.84 -7.76
CA GLY A 142 -8.29 -30.73 -6.77
C GLY A 142 -7.84 -30.77 -5.32
N THR A 143 -6.55 -30.91 -5.04
CA THR A 143 -5.95 -30.91 -3.69
C THR A 143 -4.95 -29.77 -3.50
N SER A 144 -4.54 -29.12 -4.58
CA SER A 144 -3.62 -27.98 -4.56
C SER A 144 -4.24 -26.75 -3.95
N ILE A 145 -3.43 -26.00 -3.20
CA ILE A 145 -3.78 -24.71 -2.63
C ILE A 145 -3.04 -23.63 -3.42
N ASN A 146 -3.77 -22.70 -3.97
CA ASN A 146 -3.23 -21.68 -4.88
C ASN A 146 -3.24 -20.30 -4.21
N VAL A 147 -2.05 -19.77 -3.94
CA VAL A 147 -1.82 -18.48 -3.29
C VAL A 147 -1.26 -17.50 -4.31
N LEU A 148 -1.89 -16.34 -4.44
CA LEU A 148 -1.42 -15.23 -5.24
C LEU A 148 -0.98 -14.10 -4.32
N LEU A 149 0.25 -13.62 -4.48
CA LEU A 149 0.80 -12.47 -3.79
C LEU A 149 0.93 -11.34 -4.80
N ALA A 150 0.39 -10.16 -4.52
CA ALA A 150 0.38 -9.06 -5.47
C ALA A 150 0.57 -7.70 -4.79
N HIS A 151 0.99 -6.69 -5.56
CA HIS A 151 1.08 -5.32 -5.09
C HIS A 151 0.24 -4.40 -5.96
N ASP A 152 -1.06 -4.34 -5.68
CA ASP A 152 -2.02 -3.41 -6.31
C ASP A 152 -3.32 -3.36 -5.50
N TYR A 153 -4.23 -2.45 -5.88
CA TYR A 153 -5.53 -2.34 -5.26
C TYR A 153 -6.57 -3.22 -5.97
N PHE A 154 -6.96 -4.32 -5.34
CA PHE A 154 -7.96 -5.28 -5.83
C PHE A 154 -9.21 -5.26 -4.95
N LYS A 155 -10.38 -5.41 -5.56
CA LYS A 155 -11.65 -5.59 -4.85
C LYS A 155 -12.66 -6.35 -5.71
N PHE A 156 -13.68 -6.94 -5.09
CA PHE A 156 -14.90 -7.34 -5.78
C PHE A 156 -15.88 -6.15 -5.82
N LYS A 157 -16.76 -6.10 -6.82
CA LYS A 157 -17.74 -5.01 -7.03
C LYS A 157 -18.55 -4.69 -5.78
N ASP A 158 -18.99 -5.75 -5.07
CA ASP A 158 -19.82 -5.62 -3.88
C ASP A 158 -19.03 -5.43 -2.57
N THR A 159 -17.70 -5.32 -2.63
CA THR A 159 -16.89 -5.13 -1.43
C THR A 159 -16.94 -3.67 -0.97
N LEU A 160 -17.38 -3.46 0.29
CA LEU A 160 -17.35 -2.16 0.93
C LEU A 160 -15.93 -1.85 1.40
N MET A 161 -15.16 -1.19 0.55
CA MET A 161 -13.85 -0.62 0.89
C MET A 161 -13.87 0.88 0.61
N PRO A 162 -13.12 1.68 1.40
CA PRO A 162 -12.90 3.09 1.07
C PRO A 162 -12.32 3.24 -0.33
N ASP A 163 -12.50 4.42 -0.92
CA ASP A 163 -11.90 4.75 -2.21
C ASP A 163 -10.41 5.08 -2.02
N PHE A 164 -9.56 4.13 -2.37
CA PHE A 164 -8.09 4.30 -2.40
C PHE A 164 -7.57 4.64 -3.79
N GLY A 165 -8.46 4.92 -4.75
CA GLY A 165 -8.13 5.18 -6.14
C GLY A 165 -8.68 4.11 -7.08
N LYS A 166 -8.05 3.95 -8.24
CA LYS A 166 -8.52 3.01 -9.27
C LYS A 166 -8.25 1.55 -8.85
N ALA A 167 -9.32 0.86 -8.43
CA ALA A 167 -9.26 -0.56 -8.12
C ALA A 167 -9.26 -1.42 -9.40
N VAL A 168 -8.64 -2.59 -9.28
CA VAL A 168 -8.80 -3.71 -10.21
C VAL A 168 -9.98 -4.55 -9.72
N GLU A 169 -11.03 -4.66 -10.53
CA GLU A 169 -12.22 -5.44 -10.19
C GLU A 169 -11.98 -6.93 -10.47
N LEU A 170 -12.03 -7.74 -9.40
CA LEU A 170 -11.73 -9.18 -9.46
C LEU A 170 -12.82 -10.00 -10.13
N ASP A 171 -14.09 -9.54 -10.12
CA ASP A 171 -15.21 -10.26 -10.72
C ASP A 171 -14.97 -10.63 -12.19
N ASP A 172 -14.29 -9.75 -12.90
CA ASP A 172 -14.00 -9.90 -14.33
C ASP A 172 -12.65 -10.62 -14.60
N PHE A 173 -11.92 -11.02 -13.54
CA PHE A 173 -10.58 -11.60 -13.62
C PHE A 173 -10.59 -13.12 -13.76
N THR A 174 -11.25 -13.62 -14.81
CA THR A 174 -11.43 -15.08 -15.04
C THR A 174 -10.11 -15.88 -15.14
N LYS A 175 -8.99 -15.23 -15.46
CA LYS A 175 -7.66 -15.87 -15.50
C LYS A 175 -7.12 -16.26 -14.11
N TRP A 176 -7.68 -15.69 -13.05
CA TRP A 176 -7.35 -16.04 -11.66
C TRP A 176 -8.34 -17.04 -11.04
N TYR A 177 -9.21 -17.62 -11.89
CA TYR A 177 -10.06 -18.72 -11.44
C TYR A 177 -9.21 -19.89 -10.93
N GLY A 178 -9.49 -20.34 -9.73
CA GLY A 178 -8.70 -21.38 -9.04
C GLY A 178 -7.71 -20.84 -8.01
N VAL A 179 -7.56 -19.51 -7.85
CA VAL A 179 -6.81 -18.91 -6.75
C VAL A 179 -7.65 -18.94 -5.48
N ASP A 180 -7.14 -19.55 -4.40
CA ASP A 180 -7.81 -19.67 -3.11
C ASP A 180 -7.57 -18.45 -2.22
N TYR A 181 -6.33 -17.92 -2.25
CA TYR A 181 -5.88 -16.79 -1.42
C TYR A 181 -5.20 -15.75 -2.29
N LEU A 182 -5.65 -14.50 -2.17
CA LEU A 182 -4.99 -13.32 -2.73
C LEU A 182 -4.54 -12.43 -1.57
N ILE A 183 -3.22 -12.29 -1.38
CA ILE A 183 -2.62 -11.46 -0.33
C ILE A 183 -1.93 -10.28 -1.00
N CYS A 184 -2.32 -9.05 -0.64
CA CYS A 184 -1.94 -7.84 -1.36
C CYS A 184 -1.22 -6.83 -0.48
N GLY A 185 -0.17 -6.21 -1.04
CA GLY A 185 0.39 -4.92 -0.59
C GLY A 185 -0.39 -3.72 -1.14
N HIS A 186 0.18 -2.52 -1.09
CA HIS A 186 -0.33 -1.25 -1.61
C HIS A 186 -1.39 -0.56 -0.72
N ILE A 187 -2.31 -1.30 -0.12
CA ILE A 187 -3.30 -0.73 0.79
C ILE A 187 -2.76 -0.83 2.22
N HIS A 188 -2.49 0.33 2.82
CA HIS A 188 -1.84 0.41 4.13
C HIS A 188 -2.76 0.03 5.30
N HIS A 189 -4.06 -0.17 5.05
CA HIS A 189 -5.04 -0.63 6.02
C HIS A 189 -5.23 -2.14 5.94
N GLN A 190 -5.60 -2.72 7.07
CA GLN A 190 -5.93 -4.14 7.17
C GLN A 190 -7.34 -4.38 6.65
N TYR A 191 -7.47 -5.24 5.65
CA TYR A 191 -8.76 -5.70 5.14
C TYR A 191 -8.72 -7.19 4.87
N ILE A 192 -9.83 -7.86 5.16
CA ILE A 192 -10.07 -9.23 4.77
C ILE A 192 -11.50 -9.35 4.25
N PHE A 193 -11.65 -9.94 3.10
CA PHE A 193 -12.97 -10.22 2.52
C PHE A 193 -12.91 -11.44 1.61
N ASN A 194 -14.07 -11.97 1.29
CA ASN A 194 -14.23 -13.09 0.38
C ASN A 194 -15.08 -12.67 -0.81
N GLY A 195 -14.76 -13.20 -1.98
CA GLY A 195 -15.55 -13.04 -3.18
C GLY A 195 -15.55 -14.30 -4.02
N MET A 196 -16.16 -14.22 -5.18
CA MET A 196 -16.28 -15.35 -6.09
C MET A 196 -15.87 -14.92 -7.49
N ILE A 197 -14.87 -15.62 -8.06
CA ILE A 197 -14.54 -15.50 -9.46
C ILE A 197 -15.35 -16.53 -10.23
N THR A 198 -16.05 -16.09 -11.28
CA THR A 198 -16.88 -16.97 -12.12
C THR A 198 -16.20 -17.16 -13.48
N LYS A 199 -16.14 -18.41 -13.92
CA LYS A 199 -15.63 -18.79 -15.25
C LYS A 199 -16.64 -19.63 -15.99
N GLU A 200 -16.89 -19.29 -17.23
CA GLU A 200 -17.72 -20.12 -18.11
C GLU A 200 -16.86 -21.22 -18.78
N ILE A 201 -17.30 -22.48 -18.64
CA ILE A 201 -16.67 -23.65 -19.24
C ILE A 201 -17.77 -24.44 -19.96
N ASN A 202 -17.67 -24.59 -21.27
CA ASN A 202 -18.64 -25.31 -22.11
C ASN A 202 -20.09 -24.80 -21.93
N GLY A 203 -20.29 -23.48 -21.78
CA GLY A 203 -21.59 -22.85 -21.61
C GLY A 203 -22.20 -22.97 -20.19
N GLN A 204 -21.45 -23.49 -19.25
CA GLN A 204 -21.84 -23.56 -17.84
C GLN A 204 -20.94 -22.66 -16.99
N ALA A 205 -21.56 -21.85 -16.11
CA ALA A 205 -20.83 -20.99 -15.17
C ALA A 205 -20.40 -21.79 -13.92
N TYR A 206 -19.13 -21.68 -13.59
CA TYR A 206 -18.53 -22.25 -12.38
C TYR A 206 -17.97 -21.12 -11.51
N GLY A 207 -18.29 -21.14 -10.22
CA GLY A 207 -17.77 -20.19 -9.24
C GLY A 207 -16.60 -20.81 -8.46
N HIS A 208 -15.55 -20.00 -8.24
CA HIS A 208 -14.44 -20.32 -7.33
C HIS A 208 -14.34 -19.24 -6.26
N ARG A 209 -14.35 -19.64 -4.98
CA ARG A 209 -14.26 -18.72 -3.85
C ARG A 209 -12.80 -18.32 -3.62
N MET A 210 -12.54 -17.03 -3.50
CA MET A 210 -11.24 -16.46 -3.19
C MET A 210 -11.33 -15.64 -1.89
N MET A 211 -10.37 -15.82 -1.00
CA MET A 211 -10.13 -14.91 0.12
C MET A 211 -9.13 -13.85 -0.31
N VAL A 212 -9.44 -12.59 -0.05
CA VAL A 212 -8.52 -11.45 -0.29
C VAL A 212 -8.13 -10.85 1.05
N GLN A 213 -6.83 -10.64 1.27
CA GLN A 213 -6.32 -9.99 2.47
C GLN A 213 -5.27 -8.95 2.14
N TYR A 214 -5.41 -7.79 2.79
CA TYR A 214 -4.41 -6.74 2.93
C TYR A 214 -3.90 -6.78 4.37
N PRO A 215 -2.65 -7.14 4.63
CA PRO A 215 -2.09 -7.12 5.99
C PRO A 215 -1.86 -5.69 6.50
N GLY A 216 -1.94 -4.70 5.62
CA GLY A 216 -1.58 -3.32 5.90
C GLY A 216 -0.07 -3.09 5.83
N ALA A 217 0.35 -1.84 5.92
CA ALA A 217 1.75 -1.48 5.91
C ALA A 217 2.41 -1.73 7.28
N MET A 218 3.67 -2.15 7.25
CA MET A 218 4.49 -2.31 8.46
C MET A 218 5.01 -0.98 8.99
N SER A 219 5.01 0.09 8.17
CA SER A 219 5.33 1.43 8.61
C SER A 219 4.34 2.45 8.04
N ARG A 220 4.28 3.64 8.61
CA ARG A 220 3.31 4.68 8.25
C ARG A 220 4.02 5.91 7.70
N PRO A 221 4.43 5.93 6.41
CA PRO A 221 5.22 7.02 5.85
C PRO A 221 4.51 8.37 5.84
N VAL A 222 3.17 8.36 5.83
CA VAL A 222 2.35 9.58 5.83
C VAL A 222 1.19 9.41 6.81
N TYR A 223 0.98 10.43 7.65
CA TYR A 223 -0.22 10.50 8.47
C TYR A 223 -1.46 10.70 7.59
N ARG A 224 -2.44 9.82 7.73
CA ARG A 224 -3.79 9.98 7.17
C ARG A 224 -4.81 9.77 8.28
N GLU A 225 -5.83 10.63 8.33
CA GLU A 225 -6.96 10.44 9.25
C GLU A 225 -7.60 9.07 8.95
N GLY A 226 -7.75 8.21 9.96
CA GLY A 226 -8.21 6.83 9.80
C GLY A 226 -7.11 5.76 9.81
N HIS A 227 -5.84 6.11 9.70
CA HIS A 227 -4.70 5.20 9.90
C HIS A 227 -4.41 4.99 11.39
N MET A 228 -5.34 4.40 12.11
CA MET A 228 -5.31 4.36 13.57
C MET A 228 -4.87 3.01 14.15
N GLU A 229 -4.37 2.11 13.31
CA GLU A 229 -3.98 0.79 13.80
C GLU A 229 -2.58 0.86 14.40
N ASP A 230 -2.50 0.55 15.69
CA ASP A 230 -1.24 0.41 16.42
C ASP A 230 -0.61 -0.97 16.22
N LYS A 231 -1.12 -1.74 15.25
CA LYS A 231 -0.64 -3.07 14.92
C LYS A 231 -0.45 -3.21 13.41
N GLY A 232 0.72 -3.74 13.03
CA GLY A 232 0.92 -4.34 11.72
C GLY A 232 0.52 -5.81 11.73
N GLN A 233 0.31 -6.40 10.57
CA GLN A 233 0.07 -7.84 10.45
C GLN A 233 1.12 -8.51 9.57
N LEU A 234 1.59 -9.66 10.03
CA LEU A 234 2.35 -10.61 9.24
C LEU A 234 1.48 -11.83 8.99
N ILE A 235 1.60 -12.42 7.81
CA ILE A 235 0.86 -13.62 7.46
C ILE A 235 1.85 -14.78 7.41
N MET A 236 1.57 -15.83 8.16
CA MET A 236 2.38 -17.05 8.15
C MET A 236 1.59 -18.20 7.54
N LEU A 237 2.16 -18.81 6.49
CA LEU A 237 1.65 -20.04 5.90
C LEU A 237 2.56 -21.18 6.37
N THR A 238 1.99 -22.13 7.10
CA THR A 238 2.69 -23.37 7.49
C THR A 238 2.24 -24.50 6.57
N VAL A 239 3.14 -25.01 5.76
CA VAL A 239 2.89 -26.09 4.81
C VAL A 239 3.36 -27.43 5.42
N PHE A 240 2.50 -28.44 5.42
CA PHE A 240 2.75 -29.74 5.99
C PHE A 240 3.02 -30.81 4.91
N ASP A 241 3.68 -31.88 5.31
CA ASP A 241 3.97 -33.05 4.47
C ASP A 241 2.70 -33.85 4.08
N THR A 242 1.58 -33.58 4.77
CA THR A 242 0.26 -34.15 4.44
C THR A 242 -0.44 -33.43 3.29
N GLY A 243 0.10 -32.29 2.82
CA GLY A 243 -0.55 -31.43 1.83
C GLY A 243 -1.48 -30.39 2.45
N GLU A 244 -1.58 -30.32 3.76
CA GLU A 244 -2.35 -29.29 4.46
C GLU A 244 -1.55 -27.99 4.58
N MET A 245 -2.26 -26.87 4.62
CA MET A 245 -1.69 -25.55 4.88
C MET A 245 -2.45 -24.88 6.04
N GLU A 246 -1.72 -24.42 7.04
CA GLU A 246 -2.27 -23.55 8.08
C GLU A 246 -1.98 -22.10 7.73
N TYR A 247 -3.02 -21.27 7.85
CA TYR A 247 -2.97 -19.83 7.64
C TYR A 247 -3.07 -19.13 8.99
N THR A 248 -2.03 -18.39 9.37
CA THR A 248 -1.96 -17.69 10.68
C THR A 248 -1.65 -16.21 10.46
N VAL A 249 -2.38 -15.35 11.16
CA VAL A 249 -2.08 -13.91 11.23
C VAL A 249 -1.34 -13.63 12.52
N LEU A 250 -0.18 -12.99 12.43
CA LEU A 250 0.65 -12.56 13.55
C LEU A 250 0.55 -11.05 13.69
N ASP A 251 0.01 -10.58 14.80
CA ASP A 251 -0.01 -9.15 15.12
C ASP A 251 1.39 -8.68 15.54
N VAL A 252 1.81 -7.53 15.03
CA VAL A 252 3.05 -6.84 15.39
C VAL A 252 2.70 -5.45 15.90
N GLU A 253 3.03 -5.15 17.15
CA GLU A 253 2.80 -3.83 17.71
C GLU A 253 3.62 -2.76 16.96
N LEU A 254 2.96 -1.70 16.53
CA LEU A 254 3.58 -0.50 15.99
C LEU A 254 3.69 0.56 17.09
N LEU A 255 4.45 1.62 16.83
CA LEU A 255 4.46 2.77 17.74
C LEU A 255 3.07 3.41 17.80
N PRO A 256 2.61 3.85 19.00
CA PRO A 256 1.40 4.65 19.09
C PRO A 256 1.46 5.89 18.19
N LEU A 257 0.31 6.31 17.68
CA LEU A 257 0.23 7.37 16.68
C LEU A 257 0.81 8.70 17.17
N GLU A 258 0.60 9.02 18.45
CA GLU A 258 1.13 10.21 19.12
C GLU A 258 2.64 10.15 19.36
N GLU A 259 3.23 8.95 19.36
CA GLU A 259 4.68 8.77 19.45
C GLU A 259 5.33 8.87 18.07
N SER A 260 4.67 8.37 17.03
CA SER A 260 5.13 8.45 15.65
C SER A 260 5.02 9.85 15.05
N PHE A 261 3.92 10.57 15.38
CA PHE A 261 3.61 11.87 14.78
C PHE A 261 3.50 13.01 15.78
N ASN A 262 3.88 14.21 15.35
CA ASN A 262 3.58 15.45 16.06
C ASN A 262 2.19 15.97 15.64
N LEU A 263 1.15 15.43 16.27
CA LEU A 263 -0.24 15.72 15.90
C LEU A 263 -0.62 17.18 16.11
N SER A 264 -0.06 17.87 17.10
CA SER A 264 -0.31 19.30 17.35
C SER A 264 0.30 20.16 16.23
N ALA A 265 1.50 19.84 15.75
CA ALA A 265 2.11 20.52 14.63
C ALA A 265 1.29 20.31 13.34
N LYS A 266 0.74 19.12 13.14
CA LYS A 266 -0.11 18.82 11.99
C LYS A 266 -1.45 19.55 12.02
N ALA A 267 -2.08 19.66 13.17
CA ALA A 267 -3.29 20.45 13.35
C ALA A 267 -3.02 21.93 13.02
N ALA A 268 -1.93 22.50 13.51
CA ALA A 268 -1.53 23.86 13.20
C ALA A 268 -1.22 24.07 11.71
N GLU A 269 -0.57 23.09 11.05
CA GLU A 269 -0.31 23.13 9.61
C GLU A 269 -1.61 23.10 8.79
N LYS A 270 -2.57 22.24 9.18
CA LYS A 270 -3.89 22.14 8.53
C LYS A 270 -4.67 23.45 8.66
N GLU A 271 -4.66 24.06 9.86
CA GLU A 271 -5.29 25.38 10.08
C GLU A 271 -4.62 26.48 9.26
N ALA A 272 -3.29 26.54 9.27
CA ALA A 272 -2.53 27.53 8.49
C ALA A 272 -2.76 27.38 6.99
N LYS A 273 -2.84 26.14 6.49
CA LYS A 273 -3.15 25.85 5.07
C LYS A 273 -4.56 26.28 4.70
N ALA A 274 -5.55 25.94 5.54
CA ALA A 274 -6.94 26.35 5.33
C ALA A 274 -7.09 27.87 5.37
N GLU A 275 -6.35 28.56 6.26
CA GLU A 275 -6.35 30.02 6.32
C GLU A 275 -5.69 30.66 5.10
N LYS A 276 -4.58 30.05 4.60
CA LYS A 276 -3.89 30.49 3.40
C LYS A 276 -4.75 30.31 2.15
N GLU A 277 -5.44 29.17 2.02
CA GLU A 277 -6.37 28.91 0.92
C GLU A 277 -7.51 29.92 0.91
N LYS A 278 -8.10 30.24 2.09
CA LYS A 278 -9.10 31.30 2.21
C LYS A 278 -8.57 32.66 1.76
N ARG A 279 -7.35 33.03 2.14
CA ARG A 279 -6.73 34.33 1.79
C ARG A 279 -6.39 34.41 0.30
N VAL A 280 -5.90 33.33 -0.31
CA VAL A 280 -5.55 33.30 -1.74
C VAL A 280 -6.80 33.50 -2.60
N ASP A 281 -7.87 32.79 -2.28
CA ASP A 281 -9.14 32.90 -3.03
C ASP A 281 -9.73 34.33 -2.98
N ILE A 282 -9.76 34.90 -1.79
CA ILE A 282 -10.28 36.28 -1.64
C ILE A 282 -9.39 37.29 -2.35
N SER A 283 -8.07 37.20 -2.24
CA SER A 283 -7.12 38.10 -2.89
C SER A 283 -7.14 37.99 -4.41
N ASP A 284 -7.28 36.77 -4.94
CA ASP A 284 -7.38 36.52 -6.38
C ASP A 284 -8.70 37.05 -6.95
N ILE A 285 -9.82 36.87 -6.23
CA ILE A 285 -11.12 37.42 -6.59
C ILE A 285 -11.08 38.94 -6.58
N ILE A 286 -10.55 39.56 -5.51
CA ILE A 286 -10.42 41.02 -5.41
C ILE A 286 -9.47 41.54 -6.50
N GLY A 287 -8.35 40.87 -6.77
CA GLY A 287 -7.41 41.24 -7.85
C GLY A 287 -8.05 41.21 -9.22
N ARG A 288 -8.87 40.21 -9.50
CA ARG A 288 -9.62 40.09 -10.75
C ARG A 288 -10.77 41.10 -10.85
N LEU A 289 -11.49 41.38 -9.77
CA LEU A 289 -12.49 42.41 -9.72
C LEU A 289 -11.88 43.81 -10.02
N ASN A 290 -10.78 44.17 -9.35
CA ASN A 290 -10.09 45.46 -9.55
C ASN A 290 -9.48 45.58 -10.96
N SER A 291 -9.10 44.48 -11.62
CA SER A 291 -8.64 44.50 -13.02
C SER A 291 -9.77 44.70 -14.03
N HIS A 292 -11.01 44.38 -13.67
CA HIS A 292 -12.21 44.49 -14.54
C HIS A 292 -13.04 45.77 -14.32
N GLU A 293 -12.73 46.59 -13.30
CA GLU A 293 -13.42 47.87 -13.05
C GLU A 293 -13.40 48.85 -14.23
N ARG A 294 -12.69 48.53 -15.32
CA ARG A 294 -12.64 49.37 -16.54
C ARG A 294 -13.67 49.00 -17.62
N ASN A 295 -14.46 47.93 -17.45
CA ASN A 295 -15.51 47.54 -18.39
C ASN A 295 -16.82 47.25 -17.66
N VAL A 296 -17.79 48.10 -17.92
CA VAL A 296 -19.17 48.16 -17.42
C VAL A 296 -19.88 46.81 -17.47
N GLY A 297 -19.90 46.07 -16.37
CA GLY A 297 -20.68 44.86 -16.16
C GLY A 297 -21.10 44.73 -14.68
N ASN A 298 -22.24 44.08 -14.42
CA ASN A 298 -22.67 43.80 -13.06
C ASN A 298 -21.61 42.89 -12.39
N PRO A 299 -21.07 43.25 -11.21
CA PRO A 299 -20.07 42.42 -10.52
C PRO A 299 -20.48 40.94 -10.28
N GLU A 300 -21.78 40.69 -10.09
CA GLU A 300 -22.31 39.32 -9.94
C GLU A 300 -22.13 38.49 -11.22
N ASP A 301 -22.38 39.10 -12.38
CA ASP A 301 -22.23 38.43 -13.69
C ASP A 301 -20.76 38.15 -14.01
N ILE A 302 -19.86 39.03 -13.59
CA ILE A 302 -18.40 38.86 -13.73
C ILE A 302 -17.93 37.67 -12.90
N ILE A 303 -18.34 37.56 -11.64
CA ILE A 303 -17.99 36.44 -10.75
C ILE A 303 -18.57 35.13 -11.29
N ALA A 304 -19.81 35.12 -11.77
CA ALA A 304 -20.44 33.92 -12.34
C ALA A 304 -19.71 33.43 -13.58
N ALA A 305 -19.18 34.34 -14.42
CA ALA A 305 -18.47 34.01 -15.67
C ALA A 305 -17.00 33.63 -15.50
N MET A 306 -16.41 33.71 -14.29
CA MET A 306 -15.00 33.34 -14.06
C MET A 306 -14.76 31.88 -14.31
N GLU A 307 -13.95 31.55 -15.34
CA GLU A 307 -13.52 30.19 -15.61
C GLU A 307 -12.44 29.72 -14.61
N GLY A 308 -12.49 28.44 -14.23
CA GLY A 308 -11.50 27.81 -13.33
C GLY A 308 -11.70 28.10 -11.83
N VAL A 309 -12.76 28.80 -11.43
CA VAL A 309 -13.13 29.01 -10.03
C VAL A 309 -14.27 28.08 -9.63
N ASP A 310 -14.11 27.34 -8.52
CA ASP A 310 -15.14 26.45 -7.98
C ASP A 310 -16.43 27.22 -7.65
N THR A 311 -17.58 26.67 -8.01
CA THR A 311 -18.91 27.29 -7.84
C THR A 311 -19.17 27.74 -6.40
N ARG A 312 -18.72 27.00 -5.40
CA ARG A 312 -18.87 27.34 -3.97
C ARG A 312 -18.22 28.67 -3.61
N TYR A 313 -17.07 28.98 -4.23
CA TYR A 313 -16.39 30.25 -3.99
C TYR A 313 -17.04 31.41 -4.74
N LYS A 314 -17.60 31.17 -5.94
CA LYS A 314 -18.39 32.14 -6.67
C LYS A 314 -19.63 32.55 -5.88
N ASP A 315 -20.39 31.58 -5.38
CA ASP A 315 -21.60 31.79 -4.58
C ASP A 315 -21.32 32.62 -3.32
N LYS A 316 -20.20 32.28 -2.63
CA LYS A 316 -19.79 33.04 -1.43
C LYS A 316 -19.35 34.45 -1.73
N ALA A 317 -18.67 34.68 -2.85
CA ALA A 317 -18.29 36.02 -3.28
C ALA A 317 -19.51 36.89 -3.64
N ILE A 318 -20.51 36.30 -4.31
CA ILE A 318 -21.79 36.98 -4.61
C ILE A 318 -22.56 37.33 -3.32
N GLU A 319 -22.59 36.40 -2.35
CA GLU A 319 -23.20 36.62 -1.04
C GLU A 319 -22.55 37.81 -0.31
N LEU A 320 -21.20 37.85 -0.30
CA LEU A 320 -20.45 38.95 0.34
C LEU A 320 -20.66 40.31 -0.36
N LEU A 321 -20.77 40.31 -1.69
CA LEU A 321 -21.10 41.52 -2.45
C LEU A 321 -22.49 42.06 -2.08
N LYS A 322 -23.47 41.18 -1.93
CA LYS A 322 -24.83 41.56 -1.52
C LYS A 322 -24.88 42.13 -0.10
N LEU A 323 -24.06 41.61 0.80
CA LEU A 323 -23.94 42.11 2.18
C LEU A 323 -23.19 43.45 2.27
N GLY A 324 -22.28 43.75 1.35
CA GLY A 324 -21.53 44.99 1.29
C GLY A 324 -22.27 46.14 0.60
N GLN A 325 -23.39 45.87 -0.09
CA GLN A 325 -24.25 46.84 -0.76
C GLN A 325 -25.50 47.25 0.10
N ALA A 326 -25.70 46.61 1.24
CA ALA A 326 -26.74 46.91 2.22
C ALA A 326 -26.17 47.78 3.36
#